data_9f2cfb02f17bed2180bdb7d778804cd0
#
_entry.id   9f2cfb02f17bed2180bdb7d778804cd0
#
_cell.length_a   1.000
_cell.length_b   1.000
_cell.length_c   1.000
_cell.angle_alpha   90.00
_cell.angle_beta   90.00
_cell.angle_gamma   90.00
#
_symmetry.space_group_name_H-M   'P 1'
#
loop_
_entity.id
_entity.type
_entity.pdbx_description
1 polymer ?
#
loop_
_entity_poly.entity_id
_entity_poly.type
_entity_poly.pdbx_seq_one_letter_code
_entity_poly.pdbx_strand_id
1 'polypeptide(L)' 'MATMNLRFAFEKETKGAVRFQEVGEDGKPAFAPSIGTLYIRKSALPDGKIPQTVTVTITI' A
#
# COMPACT_ATOMS: atom_id res chain seq x y z
N MET A 1 9.44 -19.82 -8.75
CA MET A 1 8.50 -18.69 -8.73
C MET A 1 8.00 -18.44 -7.32
N ALA A 2 7.95 -17.19 -6.93
CA ALA A 2 7.48 -16.83 -5.60
C ALA A 2 6.38 -15.77 -5.71
N THR A 3 5.41 -15.86 -4.85
CA THR A 3 4.32 -14.90 -4.80
C THR A 3 4.23 -14.33 -3.40
N MET A 4 4.19 -13.01 -3.31
CA MET A 4 4.05 -12.31 -2.02
C MET A 4 2.82 -11.43 -2.04
N ASN A 5 2.03 -11.51 -0.98
CA ASN A 5 0.88 -10.64 -0.81
C ASN A 5 1.19 -9.69 0.32
N LEU A 6 1.27 -8.40 0.01
CA LEU A 6 1.64 -7.38 0.97
C LEU A 6 0.44 -6.49 1.24
N ARG A 7 0.27 -6.09 2.49
CA ARG A 7 -0.82 -5.22 2.89
C ARG A 7 -0.27 -3.84 3.21
N PHE A 8 -0.95 -2.82 2.72
CA PHE A 8 -0.57 -1.43 2.97
C PHE A 8 -1.76 -0.68 3.54
N ALA A 9 -1.48 0.23 4.47
CA ALA A 9 -2.49 1.07 5.07
C ALA A 9 -2.24 2.52 4.69
N PHE A 10 -3.32 3.30 4.59
CA PHE A 10 -3.23 4.71 4.28
C PHE A 10 -2.34 5.42 5.31
N GLU A 11 -1.41 6.22 4.83
CA GLU A 11 -0.54 7.01 5.69
C GLU A 11 -0.82 8.50 5.53
N LYS A 12 -0.72 9.01 4.31
CA LYS A 12 -1.03 10.41 4.07
C LYS A 12 -1.31 10.65 2.59
N GLU A 13 -1.95 11.77 2.32
CA GLU A 13 -2.27 12.19 0.97
C GLU A 13 -1.31 13.29 0.54
N THR A 14 -0.82 13.20 -0.70
CA THR A 14 -0.03 14.26 -1.30
C THR A 14 -0.83 14.90 -2.42
N LYS A 15 -0.24 15.90 -3.09
CA LYS A 15 -0.95 16.65 -4.12
C LYS A 15 -1.46 15.76 -5.26
N GLY A 16 -0.65 14.82 -5.72
CA GLY A 16 -1.03 13.98 -6.86
C GLY A 16 -1.06 12.50 -6.58
N ALA A 17 -0.79 12.09 -5.34
CA ALA A 17 -0.69 10.69 -4.99
C ALA A 17 -1.14 10.45 -3.56
N VAL A 18 -1.30 9.18 -3.21
CA VAL A 18 -1.60 8.78 -1.85
C VAL A 18 -0.47 7.87 -1.38
N ARG A 19 0.05 8.15 -0.22
CA ARG A 19 1.13 7.36 0.37
C ARG A 19 0.56 6.29 1.28
N PHE A 20 0.99 5.06 1.06
CA PHE A 20 0.59 3.93 1.89
C PHE A 20 1.83 3.34 2.54
N GLN A 21 1.67 2.85 3.75
CA GLN A 21 2.74 2.22 4.50
C GLN A 21 2.48 0.74 4.62
N GLU A 22 3.52 -0.07 4.40
CA GLU A 22 3.39 -1.51 4.53
C GLU A 22 3.12 -1.87 5.98
N VAL A 23 2.10 -2.72 6.21
CA VAL A 23 1.71 -3.14 7.55
C VAL A 23 1.68 -4.66 7.61
N GLY A 24 1.82 -5.20 8.81
CA GLY A 24 1.69 -6.62 9.05
C GLY A 24 0.23 -7.03 9.16
N GLU A 25 0.01 -8.30 9.47
CA GLU A 25 -1.34 -8.84 9.60
C GLU A 25 -2.11 -8.17 10.74
N ASP A 26 -1.40 -7.63 11.71
CA ASP A 26 -2.01 -6.94 12.85
C ASP A 26 -2.38 -5.49 12.53
N GLY A 27 -2.10 -5.02 11.31
CA GLY A 27 -2.38 -3.66 10.92
C GLY A 27 -1.37 -2.64 11.39
N LYS A 28 -0.33 -3.08 12.09
CA LYS A 28 0.74 -2.19 12.56
C LYS A 28 1.86 -2.15 11.53
N PRO A 29 2.72 -1.12 11.56
CA PRO A 29 3.84 -1.05 10.62
C PRO A 29 4.63 -2.35 10.62
N ALA A 30 4.98 -2.82 9.42
CA ALA A 30 5.69 -4.08 9.28
C ALA A 30 7.08 -4.00 9.91
N PHE A 31 7.45 -5.03 10.67
CA PHE A 31 8.74 -5.09 11.33
C PHE A 31 9.87 -5.20 10.31
N ALA A 32 9.67 -6.02 9.28
CA ALA A 32 10.66 -6.22 8.23
C ALA A 32 9.96 -6.06 6.88
N PRO A 33 9.69 -4.82 6.46
CA PRO A 33 8.93 -4.59 5.25
C PRO A 33 9.68 -5.02 4.00
N SER A 34 8.95 -5.54 3.03
CA SER A 34 9.52 -5.91 1.74
C SER A 34 9.61 -4.70 0.81
N ILE A 35 8.65 -3.80 0.90
CA ILE A 35 8.63 -2.57 0.10
C ILE A 35 8.77 -1.33 0.98
N GLY A 36 8.01 -1.29 2.07
CA GLY A 36 8.02 -0.19 3.02
C GLY A 36 6.97 0.86 2.71
N THR A 37 7.20 1.69 1.71
CA THR A 37 6.30 2.77 1.36
C THR A 37 5.86 2.62 -0.08
N LEU A 38 4.58 2.88 -0.34
CA LEU A 38 4.00 2.74 -1.67
C LEU A 38 3.24 4.03 -2.01
N TYR A 39 3.48 4.57 -3.20
CA TYR A 39 2.74 5.71 -3.70
C TYR A 39 1.85 5.27 -4.83
N ILE A 40 0.54 5.55 -4.71
CA ILE A 40 -0.42 5.29 -5.77
C ILE A 40 -0.96 6.63 -6.24
N ARG A 41 -0.87 6.89 -7.54
CA ARG A 41 -1.38 8.13 -8.09
C ARG A 41 -2.89 8.18 -7.94
N LYS A 42 -3.41 9.37 -7.63
CA LYS A 42 -4.85 9.54 -7.44
C LYS A 42 -5.64 9.16 -8.69
N SER A 43 -5.05 9.34 -9.87
CA SER A 43 -5.72 8.98 -11.11
C SER A 43 -5.92 7.46 -11.26
N ALA A 44 -5.17 6.67 -10.51
CA ALA A 44 -5.30 5.21 -10.56
C ALA A 44 -6.33 4.68 -9.57
N LEU A 45 -6.82 5.54 -8.66
CA LEU A 45 -7.80 5.13 -7.67
C LEU A 45 -9.21 5.25 -8.25
N PRO A 46 -10.07 4.23 -8.02
CA PRO A 46 -11.42 4.26 -8.58
C PRO A 46 -12.27 5.37 -7.96
N ASP A 47 -12.95 6.13 -8.81
CA ASP A 47 -13.88 7.19 -8.41
C ASP A 47 -13.25 8.23 -7.50
N GLY A 48 -11.91 8.38 -7.54
CA GLY A 48 -11.22 9.35 -6.72
C GLY A 48 -11.27 9.06 -5.23
N LYS A 49 -11.75 7.89 -4.84
CA LYS A 49 -11.84 7.52 -3.43
C LYS A 49 -10.53 6.94 -2.94
N ILE A 50 -10.18 7.26 -1.70
CA ILE A 50 -8.95 6.79 -1.09
C ILE A 50 -9.29 5.63 -0.16
N PRO A 51 -8.83 4.40 -0.47
CA PRO A 51 -9.08 3.26 0.42
C PRO A 51 -8.22 3.35 1.67
N GLN A 52 -8.68 2.76 2.76
CA GLN A 52 -7.90 2.68 3.99
C GLN A 52 -6.78 1.67 3.88
N THR A 53 -6.99 0.61 3.12
CA THR A 53 -5.99 -0.44 2.94
C THR A 53 -5.96 -0.88 1.48
N VAL A 54 -4.77 -1.31 1.05
CA VAL A 54 -4.62 -1.90 -0.29
C VAL A 54 -3.77 -3.16 -0.15
N THR A 55 -3.98 -4.10 -1.07
CA THR A 55 -3.19 -5.33 -1.12
C THR A 55 -2.40 -5.33 -2.41
N VAL A 56 -1.11 -5.63 -2.31
CA VAL A 56 -0.22 -5.70 -3.46
C VAL A 56 0.30 -7.12 -3.56
N THR A 57 0.20 -7.69 -4.76
CA THR A 57 0.71 -9.02 -5.02
C THR A 57 1.94 -8.92 -5.91
N ILE A 58 3.03 -9.53 -5.47
CA ILE A 58 4.28 -9.56 -6.21
C ILE A 58 4.55 -10.99 -6.63
N THR A 59 4.77 -11.19 -7.91
CA THR A 59 5.10 -12.50 -8.47
C THR A 59 6.50 -12.43 -9.07
N ILE A 60 7.37 -13.31 -8.62
CA ILE A 60 8.76 -13.37 -9.11
C ILE A 60 9.01 -14.68 -9.80
#